data_a4df6ee3449eacc9ccb3081a2faa7e90
#
_entry.id   a4df6ee3449eacc9ccb3081a2faa7e90
#
_cell.length_a   1.000
_cell.length_b   1.000
_cell.length_c   1.000
_cell.angle_alpha   90.00
_cell.angle_beta   90.00
_cell.angle_gamma   90.00
#
_symmetry.space_group_name_H-M   'P 1'
#
loop_
_entity.id
_entity.type
_entity.pdbx_description
1 polymer ?
#
loop_
_entity_poly.entity_id
_entity_poly.type
_entity_poly.pdbx_seq_one_letter_code
_entity_poly.pdbx_strand_id
1 'polypeptide(L)'
;MKTLKYLFLLLITFTSFSVFSAHHEKSYNFSDCEGEVGNLYVSEMLESGTVKGFKKAVKLHQKFYKDRGLDVQVKANIEYERDGNETTDQPSRLTTVVVFPSLKVQGLWQNREFTEQDQKDFNAFVEIYNANTKVTVRKSICYLN
;
A
#
# COMPACT_ATOMS: atom_id res chain seq x y z
N MET A 1 70.19 56.28 -6.97
CA MET A 1 68.88 56.34 -6.26
C MET A 1 67.83 55.77 -7.24
N LYS A 2 67.39 54.53 -7.03
CA LYS A 2 66.33 53.94 -7.84
C LYS A 2 65.32 53.31 -6.87
N THR A 3 64.17 53.91 -6.77
CA THR A 3 63.04 53.49 -5.92
C THR A 3 62.34 52.34 -6.61
N LEU A 4 62.36 51.15 -5.93
CA LEU A 4 61.66 49.96 -6.37
C LEU A 4 60.23 49.98 -5.82
N LYS A 5 59.22 50.13 -6.69
CA LYS A 5 57.82 50.06 -6.35
C LYS A 5 57.39 48.60 -6.25
N TYR A 6 57.05 48.12 -5.08
CA TYR A 6 56.43 46.82 -4.88
C TYR A 6 54.94 46.90 -5.20
N LEU A 7 54.54 46.28 -6.30
CA LEU A 7 53.17 46.10 -6.67
C LEU A 7 52.62 44.86 -5.94
N PHE A 8 51.83 45.10 -4.89
CA PHE A 8 51.16 44.00 -4.18
C PHE A 8 49.93 43.59 -4.97
N LEU A 9 50.05 42.43 -5.67
CA LEU A 9 48.91 41.81 -6.37
C LEU A 9 48.07 41.03 -5.36
N LEU A 10 46.93 41.60 -4.94
CA LEU A 10 45.98 40.94 -4.05
C LEU A 10 45.19 39.94 -4.84
N LEU A 11 45.55 38.64 -4.74
CA LEU A 11 44.78 37.54 -5.33
C LEU A 11 43.59 37.26 -4.43
N ILE A 12 42.41 37.78 -4.79
CA ILE A 12 41.16 37.46 -4.13
C ILE A 12 40.67 36.10 -4.70
N THR A 13 40.96 35.04 -3.99
CA THR A 13 40.38 33.71 -4.29
C THR A 13 38.92 33.69 -3.85
N PHE A 14 38.01 33.82 -4.82
CA PHE A 14 36.60 33.55 -4.60
C PHE A 14 36.40 32.04 -4.37
N THR A 15 36.35 31.61 -3.11
CA THR A 15 35.88 30.29 -2.76
C THR A 15 34.34 30.29 -2.92
N SER A 16 33.86 29.75 -4.03
CA SER A 16 32.44 29.50 -4.24
C SER A 16 32.00 28.40 -3.27
N PHE A 17 31.41 28.80 -2.16
CA PHE A 17 30.68 27.87 -1.31
C PHE A 17 29.42 27.43 -2.07
N SER A 18 29.47 26.26 -2.69
CA SER A 18 28.27 25.57 -3.16
C SER A 18 27.49 25.15 -1.93
N VAL A 19 26.47 25.94 -1.58
CA VAL A 19 25.47 25.52 -0.59
C VAL A 19 24.69 24.38 -1.23
N PHE A 20 25.07 23.14 -0.93
CA PHE A 20 24.22 21.98 -1.14
C PHE A 20 22.99 22.16 -0.25
N SER A 21 21.94 22.74 -0.81
CA SER A 21 20.62 22.68 -0.21
C SER A 21 20.21 21.19 -0.25
N ALA A 22 20.44 20.48 0.86
CA ALA A 22 19.83 19.17 1.08
C ALA A 22 18.32 19.45 1.12
N HIS A 23 17.64 19.21 0.00
CA HIS A 23 16.20 19.06 0.01
C HIS A 23 15.92 17.85 0.92
N HIS A 24 15.61 18.12 2.19
CA HIS A 24 14.95 17.15 3.02
C HIS A 24 13.60 16.88 2.37
N GLU A 25 13.55 15.83 1.56
CA GLU A 25 12.29 15.29 1.08
C GLU A 25 11.47 14.97 2.34
N LYS A 26 10.38 15.71 2.52
CA LYS A 26 9.51 15.55 3.69
C LYS A 26 9.04 14.10 3.66
N SER A 27 9.42 13.30 4.66
CA SER A 27 8.98 11.91 4.74
C SER A 27 7.44 11.88 4.72
N TYR A 28 6.87 11.22 3.71
CA TYR A 28 5.43 11.06 3.58
C TYR A 28 4.97 9.98 4.56
N ASN A 29 4.25 10.38 5.61
CA ASN A 29 3.73 9.43 6.58
C ASN A 29 2.36 8.92 6.13
N PHE A 30 2.00 7.71 6.53
CA PHE A 30 0.68 7.15 6.22
C PHE A 30 -0.47 8.00 6.76
N SER A 31 -0.26 8.67 7.89
CA SER A 31 -1.20 9.64 8.48
C SER A 31 -1.46 10.88 7.60
N ASP A 32 -0.56 11.17 6.65
CA ASP A 32 -0.68 12.31 5.74
C ASP A 32 -1.43 11.94 4.45
N CYS A 33 -1.96 10.71 4.35
CA CYS A 33 -2.72 10.26 3.20
C CYS A 33 -4.06 11.00 3.09
N GLU A 34 -4.22 11.79 2.02
CA GLU A 34 -5.42 12.59 1.76
C GLU A 34 -6.45 11.87 0.88
N GLY A 35 -6.05 10.78 0.21
CA GLY A 35 -6.87 10.02 -0.71
C GLY A 35 -7.49 8.76 -0.10
N GLU A 36 -7.85 7.83 -0.98
CA GLU A 36 -8.25 6.48 -0.59
C GLU A 36 -7.09 5.77 0.12
N VAL A 37 -7.43 4.94 1.09
CA VAL A 37 -6.46 4.06 1.76
C VAL A 37 -6.88 2.61 1.64
N GLY A 38 -5.91 1.72 1.64
CA GLY A 38 -6.21 0.30 1.51
C GLY A 38 -5.46 -0.59 2.48
N ASN A 39 -6.09 -1.67 2.87
CA ASN A 39 -5.44 -2.80 3.53
C ASN A 39 -5.15 -3.85 2.47
N LEU A 40 -3.88 -4.03 2.15
CA LEU A 40 -3.38 -4.98 1.15
C LEU A 40 -3.03 -6.31 1.82
N TYR A 41 -3.52 -7.38 1.25
CA TYR A 41 -3.20 -8.76 1.62
C TYR A 41 -2.72 -9.50 0.37
N VAL A 42 -1.45 -9.93 0.39
CA VAL A 42 -0.91 -10.84 -0.64
C VAL A 42 -0.93 -12.25 -0.07
N SER A 43 -1.42 -13.19 -0.84
CA SER A 43 -1.61 -14.57 -0.42
C SER A 43 -1.06 -15.56 -1.45
N GLU A 44 -0.63 -16.69 -0.96
CA GLU A 44 -0.33 -17.87 -1.75
C GLU A 44 -1.54 -18.82 -1.73
N MET A 45 -1.79 -19.52 -2.82
CA MET A 45 -2.79 -20.57 -2.87
C MET A 45 -2.32 -21.77 -2.05
N LEU A 46 -3.20 -22.29 -1.20
CA LEU A 46 -2.93 -23.58 -0.54
C LEU A 46 -3.03 -24.73 -1.55
N GLU A 47 -2.38 -25.84 -1.27
CA GLU A 47 -2.47 -27.05 -2.11
C GLU A 47 -3.91 -27.52 -2.31
N SER A 48 -4.74 -27.45 -1.26
CA SER A 48 -6.18 -27.74 -1.29
C SER A 48 -7.03 -26.56 -1.74
N GLY A 49 -6.43 -25.39 -1.98
CA GLY A 49 -7.12 -24.16 -2.30
C GLY A 49 -7.56 -24.10 -3.76
N THR A 50 -8.55 -23.26 -4.02
CA THR A 50 -9.07 -23.06 -5.37
C THR A 50 -9.35 -21.58 -5.66
N VAL A 51 -9.15 -21.15 -6.89
CA VAL A 51 -9.56 -19.81 -7.37
C VAL A 51 -11.06 -19.58 -7.14
N LYS A 52 -11.88 -20.61 -7.28
CA LYS A 52 -13.34 -20.53 -7.02
C LYS A 52 -13.62 -20.22 -5.54
N GLY A 53 -12.91 -20.89 -4.63
CA GLY A 53 -12.99 -20.64 -3.19
C GLY A 53 -12.56 -19.21 -2.84
N PHE A 54 -11.42 -18.77 -3.36
CA PHE A 54 -10.95 -17.40 -3.19
C PHE A 54 -11.97 -16.37 -3.68
N LYS A 55 -12.51 -16.51 -4.89
CA LYS A 55 -13.55 -15.64 -5.43
C LYS A 55 -14.82 -15.61 -4.56
N LYS A 56 -15.20 -16.76 -3.97
CA LYS A 56 -16.33 -16.82 -3.03
C LYS A 56 -16.07 -16.00 -1.77
N ALA A 57 -14.87 -16.14 -1.20
CA ALA A 57 -14.47 -15.34 -0.03
C ALA A 57 -14.51 -13.84 -0.33
N VAL A 58 -13.94 -13.40 -1.46
CA VAL A 58 -13.97 -11.99 -1.91
C VAL A 58 -15.39 -11.46 -2.01
N LYS A 59 -16.32 -12.22 -2.60
CA LYS A 59 -17.73 -11.80 -2.71
C LYS A 59 -18.40 -11.64 -1.36
N LEU A 60 -18.16 -12.54 -0.42
CA LEU A 60 -18.71 -12.44 0.94
C LEU A 60 -18.07 -11.30 1.71
N HIS A 61 -16.79 -11.07 1.55
CA HIS A 61 -16.07 -9.94 2.14
C HIS A 61 -16.63 -8.60 1.65
N GLN A 62 -16.87 -8.45 0.33
CA GLN A 62 -17.52 -7.25 -0.20
C GLN A 62 -18.95 -7.11 0.34
N LYS A 63 -19.72 -8.21 0.39
CA LYS A 63 -21.08 -8.20 0.94
C LYS A 63 -21.10 -7.76 2.40
N PHE A 64 -20.13 -8.19 3.20
CA PHE A 64 -19.99 -7.83 4.60
C PHE A 64 -19.98 -6.30 4.83
N TYR A 65 -19.23 -5.54 4.04
CA TYR A 65 -19.22 -4.08 4.11
C TYR A 65 -20.51 -3.46 3.56
N LYS A 66 -20.99 -3.96 2.44
CA LYS A 66 -22.19 -3.46 1.78
C LYS A 66 -23.43 -3.57 2.68
N ASP A 67 -23.61 -4.71 3.35
CA ASP A 67 -24.75 -4.95 4.24
C ASP A 67 -24.75 -3.99 5.44
N ARG A 68 -23.62 -3.36 5.75
CA ARG A 68 -23.44 -2.38 6.82
C ARG A 68 -23.50 -0.93 6.34
N GLY A 69 -23.84 -0.72 5.08
CA GLY A 69 -23.94 0.60 4.47
C GLY A 69 -22.61 1.33 4.34
N LEU A 70 -21.50 0.57 4.32
CA LEU A 70 -20.16 1.16 4.23
C LEU A 70 -19.72 1.24 2.76
N ASP A 71 -19.22 2.42 2.37
CA ASP A 71 -18.58 2.64 1.07
C ASP A 71 -17.14 2.12 1.11
N VAL A 72 -17.01 0.80 1.20
CA VAL A 72 -15.73 0.09 1.23
C VAL A 72 -15.72 -0.89 0.06
N GLN A 73 -14.65 -0.87 -0.71
CA GLN A 73 -14.47 -1.74 -1.86
C GLN A 73 -13.49 -2.86 -1.53
N VAL A 74 -13.85 -4.10 -1.87
CA VAL A 74 -12.94 -5.24 -1.80
C VAL A 74 -12.51 -5.60 -3.21
N LYS A 75 -11.33 -5.13 -3.60
CA LYS A 75 -10.71 -5.42 -4.90
C LYS A 75 -9.82 -6.65 -4.75
N ALA A 76 -9.85 -7.53 -5.74
CA ALA A 76 -8.98 -8.70 -5.74
C ALA A 76 -8.48 -8.99 -7.15
N ASN A 77 -7.27 -9.50 -7.24
CA ASN A 77 -6.63 -9.93 -8.47
C ASN A 77 -5.86 -11.23 -8.27
N ILE A 78 -5.59 -11.87 -9.40
CA ILE A 78 -4.70 -13.02 -9.51
C ILE A 78 -3.48 -12.52 -10.27
N GLU A 79 -2.31 -12.74 -9.71
CA GLU A 79 -1.03 -12.38 -10.33
C GLU A 79 -0.48 -13.60 -11.07
N TYR A 80 0.11 -13.35 -12.22
CA TYR A 80 0.79 -14.33 -13.04
C TYR A 80 2.21 -13.83 -13.30
N GLU A 81 3.17 -14.74 -13.34
CA GLU A 81 4.54 -14.38 -13.72
C GLU A 81 4.59 -13.96 -15.18
N ARG A 82 5.53 -13.08 -15.50
CA ARG A 82 5.82 -12.66 -16.88
C ARG A 82 7.29 -12.97 -17.21
N ASP A 83 7.49 -13.54 -18.37
CA ASP A 83 8.80 -13.67 -18.99
C ASP A 83 8.80 -12.83 -20.29
N GLY A 84 9.43 -11.67 -20.26
CA GLY A 84 9.33 -10.67 -21.31
C GLY A 84 7.88 -10.22 -21.55
N ASN A 85 7.32 -10.53 -22.71
CA ASN A 85 5.92 -10.23 -23.09
C ASN A 85 4.95 -11.39 -22.86
N GLU A 86 5.45 -12.57 -22.51
CA GLU A 86 4.64 -13.75 -22.27
C GLU A 86 4.19 -13.81 -20.80
N THR A 87 3.00 -14.35 -20.57
CA THR A 87 2.43 -14.55 -19.22
C THR A 87 2.29 -16.05 -19.00
N THR A 88 2.67 -16.52 -17.81
CA THR A 88 2.50 -17.92 -17.42
C THR A 88 1.03 -18.26 -17.22
N ASP A 89 0.66 -19.52 -17.40
CA ASP A 89 -0.73 -20.00 -17.16
C ASP A 89 -1.01 -20.30 -15.68
N GLN A 90 0.03 -20.35 -14.86
CA GLN A 90 -0.10 -20.66 -13.44
C GLN A 90 -0.15 -19.37 -12.59
N PRO A 91 -1.13 -19.24 -11.69
CA PRO A 91 -1.18 -18.14 -10.75
C PRO A 91 0.06 -18.15 -9.83
N SER A 92 0.73 -17.00 -9.68
CA SER A 92 1.85 -16.86 -8.76
C SER A 92 1.37 -16.40 -7.38
N ARG A 93 0.41 -15.45 -7.34
CA ARG A 93 -0.14 -14.89 -6.10
C ARG A 93 -1.60 -14.50 -6.26
N LEU A 94 -2.21 -14.28 -5.11
CA LEU A 94 -3.58 -13.78 -4.99
C LEU A 94 -3.54 -12.52 -4.11
N THR A 95 -4.10 -11.43 -4.59
CA THR A 95 -4.10 -10.17 -3.85
C THR A 95 -5.51 -9.73 -3.56
N THR A 96 -5.74 -9.28 -2.32
CA THR A 96 -6.98 -8.61 -1.92
C THR A 96 -6.64 -7.27 -1.31
N VAL A 97 -7.36 -6.23 -1.71
CA VAL A 97 -7.25 -4.89 -1.15
C VAL A 97 -8.62 -4.44 -0.66
N VAL A 98 -8.70 -4.11 0.63
CA VAL A 98 -9.89 -3.48 1.22
C VAL A 98 -9.66 -1.97 1.15
N VAL A 99 -10.38 -1.30 0.26
CA VAL A 99 -10.21 0.14 -0.02
C VAL A 99 -11.25 0.94 0.72
N PHE A 100 -10.82 1.89 1.53
CA PHE A 100 -11.63 2.86 2.25
C PHE A 100 -11.52 4.23 1.57
N PRO A 101 -12.60 5.03 1.51
CA PRO A 101 -12.58 6.36 0.89
C PRO A 101 -11.59 7.34 1.54
N SER A 102 -11.21 7.11 2.80
CA SER A 102 -10.25 7.95 3.53
C SER A 102 -9.77 7.26 4.81
N LEU A 103 -8.69 7.77 5.40
CA LEU A 103 -8.21 7.41 6.74
C LEU A 103 -9.31 7.56 7.81
N LYS A 104 -10.13 8.61 7.70
CA LYS A 104 -11.24 8.83 8.65
C LYS A 104 -12.23 7.68 8.62
N VAL A 105 -12.65 7.24 7.43
CA VAL A 105 -13.59 6.12 7.29
C VAL A 105 -12.97 4.82 7.77
N GLN A 106 -11.69 4.57 7.45
CA GLN A 106 -10.95 3.41 7.96
C GLN A 106 -10.90 3.42 9.50
N GLY A 107 -10.58 4.57 10.12
CA GLY A 107 -10.52 4.72 11.57
C GLY A 107 -11.88 4.48 12.24
N LEU A 108 -12.96 5.00 11.68
CA LEU A 108 -14.33 4.74 12.19
C LEU A 108 -14.67 3.25 12.15
N TRP A 109 -14.25 2.56 11.08
CA TRP A 109 -14.44 1.13 10.97
C TRP A 109 -13.61 0.35 12.00
N GLN A 110 -12.33 0.68 12.17
CA GLN A 110 -11.42 -0.01 13.08
C GLN A 110 -11.80 0.14 14.55
N ASN A 111 -12.40 1.27 14.91
CA ASN A 111 -12.83 1.57 16.30
C ASN A 111 -14.29 1.18 16.59
N ARG A 112 -14.95 0.55 15.63
CA ARG A 112 -16.33 0.10 15.80
C ARG A 112 -16.40 -1.14 16.67
N GLU A 113 -17.39 -1.19 17.56
CA GLU A 113 -17.74 -2.42 18.25
C GLU A 113 -18.41 -3.41 17.30
N PHE A 114 -17.96 -4.64 17.32
CA PHE A 114 -18.54 -5.74 16.55
C PHE A 114 -19.69 -6.36 17.36
N THR A 115 -20.85 -6.48 16.72
CA THR A 115 -21.94 -7.30 17.23
C THR A 115 -21.64 -8.79 17.04
N GLU A 116 -22.39 -9.67 17.69
CA GLU A 116 -22.29 -11.12 17.44
C GLU A 116 -22.54 -11.48 15.96
N GLN A 117 -23.48 -10.79 15.33
CA GLN A 117 -23.75 -10.97 13.90
C GLN A 117 -22.60 -10.49 13.05
N ASP A 118 -21.98 -9.36 13.38
CA ASP A 118 -20.78 -8.88 12.69
C ASP A 118 -19.66 -9.91 12.75
N GLN A 119 -19.43 -10.49 13.92
CA GLN A 119 -18.40 -11.50 14.12
C GLN A 119 -18.69 -12.78 13.33
N LYS A 120 -19.92 -13.21 13.29
CA LYS A 120 -20.34 -14.38 12.51
C LYS A 120 -20.12 -14.16 11.01
N ASP A 121 -20.57 -13.01 10.49
CA ASP A 121 -20.43 -12.69 9.07
C ASP A 121 -18.95 -12.49 8.67
N PHE A 122 -18.14 -11.89 9.57
CA PHE A 122 -16.70 -11.76 9.39
C PHE A 122 -16.03 -13.14 9.31
N ASN A 123 -16.30 -14.01 10.27
CA ASN A 123 -15.72 -15.35 10.29
C ASN A 123 -16.09 -16.15 9.04
N ALA A 124 -17.31 -16.00 8.52
CA ALA A 124 -17.79 -16.75 7.34
C ALA A 124 -16.92 -16.53 6.09
N PHE A 125 -16.43 -15.31 5.83
CA PHE A 125 -15.52 -15.13 4.69
C PHE A 125 -14.06 -15.42 5.05
N VAL A 126 -13.64 -15.15 6.30
CA VAL A 126 -12.28 -15.46 6.76
C VAL A 126 -11.99 -16.95 6.70
N GLU A 127 -12.92 -17.79 7.13
CA GLU A 127 -12.80 -19.25 7.06
C GLU A 127 -12.60 -19.73 5.62
N ILE A 128 -13.33 -19.15 4.65
CA ILE A 128 -13.17 -19.52 3.25
C ILE A 128 -11.81 -19.04 2.70
N TYR A 129 -11.35 -17.84 3.08
CA TYR A 129 -9.99 -17.42 2.74
C TYR A 129 -8.96 -18.40 3.29
N ASN A 130 -9.03 -18.72 4.58
CA ASN A 130 -8.09 -19.60 5.26
C ASN A 130 -8.11 -21.05 4.72
N ALA A 131 -9.25 -21.52 4.20
CA ALA A 131 -9.36 -22.82 3.56
C ALA A 131 -8.74 -22.87 2.14
N ASN A 132 -8.50 -21.72 1.52
CA ASN A 132 -8.01 -21.64 0.14
C ASN A 132 -6.65 -20.96 0.00
N THR A 133 -6.27 -20.07 0.93
CA THR A 133 -5.09 -19.24 0.80
C THR A 133 -4.40 -19.02 2.14
N LYS A 134 -3.10 -18.69 2.06
CA LYS A 134 -2.29 -18.26 3.20
C LYS A 134 -1.78 -16.86 2.94
N VAL A 135 -2.14 -15.91 3.78
CA VAL A 135 -1.62 -14.53 3.70
C VAL A 135 -0.14 -14.52 4.04
N THR A 136 0.70 -14.01 3.14
CA THR A 136 2.15 -13.89 3.28
C THR A 136 2.60 -12.45 3.50
N VAL A 137 1.83 -11.46 2.98
CA VAL A 137 2.15 -10.04 3.15
C VAL A 137 0.89 -9.27 3.58
N ARG A 138 1.07 -8.34 4.51
CA ARG A 138 0.06 -7.33 4.89
C ARG A 138 0.70 -5.96 4.83
N LYS A 139 0.06 -5.02 4.15
CA LYS A 139 0.51 -3.62 4.05
C LYS A 139 -0.67 -2.68 4.09
N SER A 140 -0.42 -1.46 4.56
CA SER A 140 -1.32 -0.33 4.32
C SER A 140 -0.83 0.41 3.08
N ILE A 141 -1.75 0.83 2.24
CA ILE A 141 -1.48 1.61 1.04
C ILE A 141 -2.26 2.92 1.06
N CYS A 142 -1.61 3.96 0.58
CA CYS A 142 -2.22 5.25 0.29
C CYS A 142 -2.28 5.40 -1.24
N TYR A 143 -3.46 5.66 -1.79
CA TYR A 143 -3.61 5.96 -3.21
C TYR A 143 -3.27 7.43 -3.45
N LEU A 144 -2.30 7.66 -4.33
CA LEU A 144 -1.93 9.01 -4.76
C LEU A 144 -2.86 9.45 -5.89
N ASN A 145 -3.47 10.62 -5.74
CA ASN A 145 -4.33 11.24 -6.75
C ASN A 145 -3.51 12.03 -7.75
#